data_9db4638141270eaaf3e7ca80ff56836f
#
_entry.id   9db4638141270eaaf3e7ca80ff56836f
#
_cell.length_a   1.000
_cell.length_b   1.000
_cell.length_c   1.000
_cell.angle_alpha   90.00
_cell.angle_beta   90.00
_cell.angle_gamma   90.00
#
_symmetry.space_group_name_H-M   'P 1'
#
loop_
_entity.id
_entity.type
_entity.pdbx_description
1 polymer ?
#
loop_
_entity_poly.entity_id
_entity_poly.type
_entity_poly.pdbx_seq_one_letter_code
_entity_poly.pdbx_strand_id
1 'polypeptide(L)'
;MKQILYLMHIPWGWIKQRPHFFAEKLAKDIIVDVKYKQPFKVAKKHLLTSKSETISNLFIGSFLMFPFYKLPILRYFTWGWIQSLSLKLSLKKKGTYDFIWLTSPALYPSIGCVNSDAKIIYDCMDDIAEFPSSKSSPVYCKQLINWEMDLMKQADIVLCSSEYLKEKVISRSGINREVHIINNAISLPQIRHFDSFPSKVQDAINLLKSLKCSLLYIGTISQWFDFKLICEALDKKEDVQLVLIGPKDCDIPSHKQIHYIGSVERQYIYSLMEQASALVMPFIVNELIRSVNPVKMYEYIYMEKPIIAPHYGEMEKFLPYINLYHDNDEFMSLVDQLSKSELQISSEKGNEMKGFAEKNTWESRYEEVKKILFNGKQSKNGY
;
A
#
# COMPACT_ATOMS: atom_id res chain seq x y z
N MET A 1 28.76 4.26 -9.77
CA MET A 1 27.33 3.80 -9.76
C MET A 1 26.56 4.80 -8.94
N LYS A 2 25.37 5.24 -9.38
CA LYS A 2 24.53 6.18 -8.62
C LYS A 2 24.09 5.56 -7.30
N GLN A 3 23.86 6.41 -6.29
CA GLN A 3 23.45 6.00 -4.95
C GLN A 3 22.18 6.72 -4.54
N ILE A 4 21.27 6.01 -3.90
CA ILE A 4 20.04 6.57 -3.35
C ILE A 4 19.91 6.28 -1.86
N LEU A 5 19.62 7.33 -1.07
CA LEU A 5 19.13 7.20 0.28
C LEU A 5 17.62 7.01 0.23
N TYR A 6 17.15 5.83 0.56
CA TYR A 6 15.75 5.45 0.47
C TYR A 6 15.11 5.42 1.86
N LEU A 7 14.37 6.48 2.18
CA LEU A 7 13.75 6.65 3.49
C LEU A 7 12.33 6.08 3.49
N MET A 8 12.10 5.05 4.30
CA MET A 8 10.82 4.36 4.43
C MET A 8 10.17 4.68 5.76
N HIS A 9 8.86 4.93 5.74
CA HIS A 9 8.04 5.02 6.96
C HIS A 9 7.59 3.65 7.47
N ILE A 10 7.69 2.61 6.64
CA ILE A 10 7.33 1.23 6.95
C ILE A 10 8.61 0.46 7.31
N PRO A 11 8.63 -0.31 8.42
CA PRO A 11 9.80 -1.11 8.78
C PRO A 11 10.08 -2.22 7.75
N TRP A 12 11.37 -2.44 7.45
CA TRP A 12 11.79 -3.60 6.67
C TRP A 12 11.49 -4.89 7.47
N GLY A 13 10.95 -5.89 6.81
CA GLY A 13 10.51 -7.13 7.48
C GLY A 13 9.05 -7.13 7.91
N TRP A 14 8.31 -6.04 7.68
CA TRP A 14 6.85 -6.01 7.75
C TRP A 14 6.25 -6.58 6.47
N ILE A 15 4.91 -6.55 6.34
CA ILE A 15 4.22 -6.93 5.11
C ILE A 15 4.79 -6.13 3.94
N LYS A 16 5.22 -6.84 2.89
CA LYS A 16 5.84 -6.23 1.72
C LYS A 16 4.84 -5.32 0.99
N GLN A 17 5.21 -4.05 0.81
CA GLN A 17 4.40 -3.00 0.22
C GLN A 17 5.22 -2.22 -0.83
N ARG A 18 4.59 -1.26 -1.50
CA ARG A 18 5.19 -0.39 -2.53
C ARG A 18 6.64 0.04 -2.24
N PRO A 19 7.00 0.57 -1.06
CA PRO A 19 8.38 0.98 -0.81
C PRO A 19 9.41 -0.16 -0.89
N HIS A 20 9.03 -1.36 -0.45
CA HIS A 20 9.90 -2.53 -0.53
C HIS A 20 10.15 -2.94 -1.98
N PHE A 21 9.09 -2.95 -2.80
CA PHE A 21 9.20 -3.31 -4.21
C PHE A 21 10.10 -2.34 -4.96
N PHE A 22 9.91 -1.02 -4.77
CA PHE A 22 10.77 -0.03 -5.42
C PHE A 22 12.21 -0.10 -4.94
N ALA A 23 12.47 -0.26 -3.64
CA ALA A 23 13.84 -0.40 -3.12
C ALA A 23 14.56 -1.61 -3.74
N GLU A 24 13.91 -2.76 -3.82
CA GLU A 24 14.47 -3.97 -4.45
C GLU A 24 14.69 -3.81 -5.96
N LYS A 25 13.77 -3.15 -6.66
CA LYS A 25 13.89 -2.92 -8.11
C LYS A 25 14.99 -1.92 -8.42
N LEU A 26 15.05 -0.81 -7.70
CA LEU A 26 16.12 0.19 -7.82
C LEU A 26 17.50 -0.43 -7.60
N ALA A 27 17.63 -1.38 -6.68
CA ALA A 27 18.90 -2.04 -6.38
C ALA A 27 19.45 -2.90 -7.53
N LYS A 28 18.67 -3.16 -8.59
CA LYS A 28 19.17 -3.77 -9.83
C LYS A 28 20.08 -2.83 -10.61
N ASP A 29 19.81 -1.52 -10.57
CA ASP A 29 20.47 -0.53 -11.41
C ASP A 29 21.41 0.41 -10.64
N ILE A 30 21.12 0.65 -9.33
CA ILE A 30 21.86 1.61 -8.48
C ILE A 30 22.08 1.05 -7.08
N ILE A 31 22.94 1.72 -6.30
CA ILE A 31 23.13 1.40 -4.87
C ILE A 31 21.99 2.01 -4.07
N VAL A 32 21.29 1.19 -3.29
CA VAL A 32 20.16 1.60 -2.45
C VAL A 32 20.50 1.44 -0.99
N ASP A 33 20.54 2.55 -0.25
CA ASP A 33 20.69 2.57 1.21
C ASP A 33 19.33 2.84 1.84
N VAL A 34 18.63 1.78 2.24
CA VAL A 34 17.33 1.84 2.88
C VAL A 34 17.50 2.20 4.35
N LYS A 35 16.76 3.23 4.79
CA LYS A 35 16.64 3.60 6.20
C LYS A 35 15.17 3.74 6.61
N TYR A 36 14.79 3.10 7.71
CA TYR A 36 13.45 3.20 8.25
C TYR A 36 13.46 3.57 9.74
N LYS A 37 12.40 4.23 10.19
CA LYS A 37 12.26 4.62 11.60
C LYS A 37 11.98 3.40 12.47
N GLN A 38 12.71 3.28 13.58
CA GLN A 38 12.50 2.22 14.56
C GLN A 38 12.31 2.79 15.96
N PRO A 39 11.27 2.35 16.71
CA PRO A 39 11.09 2.75 18.10
C PRO A 39 12.28 2.32 18.96
N PHE A 40 12.67 3.18 19.90
CA PHE A 40 13.84 2.97 20.79
C PHE A 40 13.83 1.60 21.51
N LYS A 41 12.66 1.12 21.92
CA LYS A 41 12.53 -0.17 22.62
C LYS A 41 12.89 -1.38 21.76
N VAL A 42 12.79 -1.28 20.43
CA VAL A 42 13.05 -2.38 19.47
C VAL A 42 14.47 -2.31 18.89
N ALA A 43 15.12 -1.16 19.02
CA ALA A 43 16.34 -0.80 18.28
C ALA A 43 17.61 -1.55 18.69
N LYS A 44 17.63 -2.28 19.81
CA LYS A 44 18.86 -2.97 20.27
C LYS A 44 19.46 -3.98 19.28
N LYS A 45 18.67 -4.43 18.31
CA LYS A 45 19.05 -5.53 17.38
C LYS A 45 19.40 -5.09 15.94
N HIS A 46 19.04 -3.89 15.48
CA HIS A 46 19.06 -3.51 14.06
C HIS A 46 19.63 -2.12 13.73
N LEU A 47 20.41 -1.50 14.62
CA LEU A 47 21.06 -0.20 14.37
C LEU A 47 22.15 -0.24 13.28
N LEU A 48 22.67 -1.41 12.96
CA LEU A 48 23.70 -1.58 11.95
C LEU A 48 23.08 -1.88 10.59
N THR A 49 23.54 -1.17 9.57
CA THR A 49 23.18 -1.46 8.18
C THR A 49 23.72 -2.84 7.80
N SER A 50 22.85 -3.76 7.42
CA SER A 50 23.20 -5.03 6.83
C SER A 50 23.05 -4.98 5.30
N LYS A 51 23.87 -5.75 4.59
CA LYS A 51 23.68 -5.99 3.16
C LYS A 51 22.55 -7.02 3.00
N SER A 52 21.72 -6.85 1.97
CA SER A 52 20.76 -7.88 1.63
C SER A 52 21.48 -9.16 1.20
N GLU A 53 21.03 -10.30 1.69
CA GLU A 53 21.59 -11.59 1.29
C GLU A 53 21.28 -11.94 -0.18
N THR A 54 20.18 -11.41 -0.70
CA THR A 54 19.66 -11.74 -2.04
C THR A 54 19.99 -10.70 -3.11
N ILE A 55 20.22 -9.43 -2.73
CA ILE A 55 20.41 -8.31 -3.66
C ILE A 55 21.69 -7.55 -3.32
N SER A 56 22.66 -7.57 -4.24
CA SER A 56 24.02 -7.11 -3.98
C SER A 56 24.15 -5.60 -3.66
N ASN A 57 23.28 -4.76 -4.24
CA ASN A 57 23.35 -3.31 -4.12
C ASN A 57 22.32 -2.75 -3.10
N LEU A 58 21.65 -3.62 -2.32
CA LEU A 58 20.64 -3.24 -1.34
C LEU A 58 21.24 -3.32 0.08
N PHE A 59 21.27 -2.17 0.75
CA PHE A 59 21.70 -2.05 2.13
C PHE A 59 20.52 -1.62 2.97
N ILE A 60 20.27 -2.34 4.07
CA ILE A 60 19.08 -2.14 4.90
C ILE A 60 19.53 -1.78 6.31
N GLY A 61 18.99 -0.71 6.86
CA GLY A 61 19.27 -0.29 8.21
C GLY A 61 18.12 0.55 8.79
N SER A 62 18.20 0.83 10.08
CA SER A 62 17.22 1.64 10.78
C SER A 62 17.87 2.84 11.47
N PHE A 63 17.06 3.85 11.77
CA PHE A 63 17.43 4.95 12.64
C PHE A 63 16.39 5.15 13.73
N LEU A 64 16.83 5.69 14.85
CA LEU A 64 16.02 5.74 16.06
C LEU A 64 14.93 6.81 15.98
N MET A 65 13.73 6.44 16.39
CA MET A 65 12.66 7.36 16.74
C MET A 65 12.65 7.57 18.26
N PHE A 66 12.84 8.81 18.68
CA PHE A 66 12.86 9.12 20.11
C PHE A 66 11.48 9.02 20.74
N PRO A 67 11.38 8.49 21.99
CA PRO A 67 10.11 8.12 22.60
C PRO A 67 9.22 9.30 23.00
N PHE A 68 9.77 10.48 23.18
CA PHE A 68 9.07 11.66 23.75
C PHE A 68 8.40 12.55 22.70
N TYR A 69 8.21 12.06 21.48
CA TYR A 69 7.62 12.83 20.37
C TYR A 69 6.14 13.26 20.61
N LYS A 70 5.45 12.66 21.57
CA LYS A 70 4.07 13.02 21.96
C LYS A 70 4.01 14.15 22.98
N LEU A 71 5.11 14.47 23.69
CA LEU A 71 5.13 15.51 24.72
C LEU A 71 5.22 16.91 24.08
N PRO A 72 4.38 17.89 24.52
CA PRO A 72 4.22 19.18 23.84
C PRO A 72 5.51 19.96 23.59
N ILE A 73 6.40 20.03 24.57
CA ILE A 73 7.67 20.78 24.47
C ILE A 73 8.73 19.96 23.73
N LEU A 74 8.88 18.68 24.09
CA LEU A 74 9.93 17.81 23.55
C LEU A 74 9.70 17.45 22.07
N ARG A 75 8.44 17.48 21.59
CA ARG A 75 8.12 17.17 20.19
C ARG A 75 8.83 18.10 19.21
N TYR A 76 8.98 19.39 19.48
CA TYR A 76 9.67 20.32 18.58
C TYR A 76 11.13 19.94 18.36
N PHE A 77 11.81 19.47 19.40
CA PHE A 77 13.18 18.99 19.29
C PHE A 77 13.25 17.60 18.66
N THR A 78 12.33 16.69 19.04
CA THR A 78 12.35 15.30 18.53
C THR A 78 11.88 15.17 17.11
N TRP A 79 11.01 16.05 16.61
CA TRP A 79 10.54 16.02 15.22
C TRP A 79 11.54 16.61 14.23
N GLY A 80 12.44 17.46 14.65
CA GLY A 80 13.41 18.12 13.79
C GLY A 80 14.83 17.60 14.00
N TRP A 81 15.61 18.34 14.77
CA TRP A 81 17.05 18.15 14.91
C TRP A 81 17.47 16.76 15.40
N ILE A 82 16.81 16.21 16.41
CA ILE A 82 17.15 14.89 16.96
C ILE A 82 16.92 13.77 15.92
N GLN A 83 15.82 13.85 15.17
CA GLN A 83 15.53 12.87 14.13
C GLN A 83 16.55 12.93 12.99
N SER A 84 16.95 14.12 12.60
CA SER A 84 17.98 14.35 11.57
C SER A 84 19.34 13.84 12.05
N LEU A 85 19.73 14.12 13.30
CA LEU A 85 20.97 13.60 13.88
C LEU A 85 20.96 12.07 13.97
N SER A 86 19.85 11.46 14.37
CA SER A 86 19.69 10.00 14.42
C SER A 86 19.88 9.36 13.04
N LEU A 87 19.30 9.94 12.00
CA LEU A 87 19.53 9.49 10.63
C LEU A 87 21.02 9.63 10.26
N LYS A 88 21.62 10.80 10.49
CA LYS A 88 23.03 11.06 10.16
C LYS A 88 23.97 10.04 10.82
N LEU A 89 23.72 9.69 12.09
CA LEU A 89 24.50 8.67 12.80
C LEU A 89 24.32 7.25 12.23
N SER A 90 23.21 6.98 11.58
CA SER A 90 22.91 5.68 10.95
C SER A 90 23.49 5.54 9.54
N LEU A 91 23.91 6.65 8.93
CA LEU A 91 24.51 6.63 7.60
C LEU A 91 25.96 6.12 7.65
N LYS A 92 26.36 5.32 6.68
CA LYS A 92 27.75 4.96 6.49
C LYS A 92 28.55 6.22 6.19
N LYS A 93 29.79 6.31 6.71
CA LYS A 93 30.67 7.47 6.53
C LYS A 93 30.74 7.92 5.08
N LYS A 94 30.39 9.20 4.82
CA LYS A 94 30.68 10.01 3.61
C LYS A 94 30.29 9.38 2.25
N GLY A 95 29.06 8.87 2.11
CA GLY A 95 28.49 8.67 0.78
C GLY A 95 27.80 9.96 0.33
N THR A 96 28.17 10.52 -0.82
CA THR A 96 27.34 11.48 -1.52
C THR A 96 26.23 10.70 -2.20
N TYR A 97 24.98 11.01 -1.85
CA TYR A 97 23.83 10.42 -2.54
C TYR A 97 23.49 11.28 -3.76
N ASP A 98 23.12 10.64 -4.86
CA ASP A 98 22.55 11.30 -6.04
C ASP A 98 21.06 11.59 -5.84
N PHE A 99 20.39 10.76 -5.05
CA PHE A 99 18.97 10.87 -4.76
C PHE A 99 18.64 10.64 -3.29
N ILE A 100 17.64 11.34 -2.79
CA ILE A 100 16.99 11.08 -1.50
C ILE A 100 15.51 10.82 -1.77
N TRP A 101 15.06 9.61 -1.51
CA TRP A 101 13.66 9.19 -1.71
C TRP A 101 12.93 9.14 -0.39
N LEU A 102 11.81 9.85 -0.29
CA LEU A 102 10.95 9.87 0.91
C LEU A 102 9.58 9.29 0.58
N THR A 103 9.16 8.30 1.35
CA THR A 103 7.86 7.62 1.18
C THR A 103 6.75 8.22 2.08
N SER A 104 7.04 9.27 2.83
CA SER A 104 6.08 9.93 3.72
C SER A 104 6.59 11.30 4.14
N PRO A 105 5.72 12.31 4.30
CA PRO A 105 6.10 13.61 4.84
C PRO A 105 6.62 13.53 6.28
N ALA A 106 6.25 12.51 7.06
CA ALA A 106 6.80 12.29 8.40
C ALA A 106 8.32 12.04 8.43
N LEU A 107 8.94 11.77 7.28
CA LEU A 107 10.38 11.57 7.13
C LEU A 107 11.13 12.86 6.75
N TYR A 108 10.41 13.90 6.32
CA TYR A 108 11.00 15.16 5.86
C TYR A 108 11.97 15.79 6.89
N PRO A 109 11.65 15.88 8.19
CA PRO A 109 12.60 16.43 9.16
C PRO A 109 13.90 15.67 9.30
N SER A 110 13.95 14.42 8.83
CA SER A 110 15.15 13.57 8.95
C SER A 110 16.27 14.02 8.01
N ILE A 111 15.94 14.67 6.89
CA ILE A 111 16.92 15.00 5.85
C ILE A 111 17.73 16.26 6.14
N GLY A 112 17.38 17.06 7.15
CA GLY A 112 18.04 18.35 7.44
C GLY A 112 19.54 18.28 7.72
N CYS A 113 20.10 17.11 8.02
CA CYS A 113 21.54 16.89 8.20
C CYS A 113 22.18 16.01 7.09
N VAL A 114 21.43 15.68 6.04
CA VAL A 114 21.94 14.96 4.87
C VAL A 114 22.46 15.98 3.86
N ASN A 115 23.56 15.66 3.18
CA ASN A 115 24.19 16.58 2.24
C ASN A 115 23.25 16.95 1.09
N SER A 116 23.22 18.22 0.69
CA SER A 116 22.12 18.90 0.01
C SER A 116 22.11 18.83 -1.52
N ASP A 117 23.11 18.22 -2.16
CA ASP A 117 23.19 18.20 -3.63
C ASP A 117 22.39 17.07 -4.28
N ALA A 118 21.80 16.18 -3.46
CA ALA A 118 20.99 15.08 -3.92
C ALA A 118 19.62 15.54 -4.38
N LYS A 119 19.13 15.01 -5.49
CA LYS A 119 17.75 15.23 -5.92
C LYS A 119 16.77 14.58 -4.96
N ILE A 120 15.79 15.35 -4.51
CA ILE A 120 14.75 14.90 -3.58
C ILE A 120 13.57 14.32 -4.38
N ILE A 121 13.20 13.09 -4.04
CA ILE A 121 12.04 12.39 -4.60
C ILE A 121 11.01 12.21 -3.49
N TYR A 122 9.81 12.72 -3.70
CA TYR A 122 8.68 12.48 -2.83
C TYR A 122 7.74 11.45 -3.47
N ASP A 123 7.58 10.30 -2.83
CA ASP A 123 6.66 9.25 -3.24
C ASP A 123 5.46 9.25 -2.30
N CYS A 124 4.43 10.01 -2.68
CA CYS A 124 3.17 10.12 -1.98
C CYS A 124 2.29 8.91 -2.32
N MET A 125 2.35 7.90 -1.47
CA MET A 125 1.63 6.64 -1.69
C MET A 125 0.27 6.57 -1.00
N ASP A 126 0.08 7.36 0.07
CA ASP A 126 -1.14 7.42 0.87
C ASP A 126 -1.32 8.82 1.45
N ASP A 127 -2.57 9.22 1.73
CA ASP A 127 -2.85 10.42 2.52
C ASP A 127 -2.66 10.16 4.01
N ILE A 128 -1.41 10.25 4.46
CA ILE A 128 -1.05 9.93 5.83
C ILE A 128 -1.75 10.84 6.87
N ALA A 129 -2.19 12.04 6.47
CA ALA A 129 -2.93 12.95 7.34
C ALA A 129 -4.35 12.43 7.64
N GLU A 130 -4.92 11.65 6.73
CA GLU A 130 -6.26 11.07 6.86
C GLU A 130 -6.30 9.78 7.70
N PHE A 131 -5.16 9.18 8.01
CA PHE A 131 -5.13 7.97 8.83
C PHE A 131 -5.68 8.23 10.24
N PRO A 132 -6.45 7.29 10.82
CA PRO A 132 -6.99 7.43 12.19
C PRO A 132 -5.93 7.78 13.23
N SER A 133 -4.74 7.18 13.11
CA SER A 133 -3.59 7.45 13.99
C SER A 133 -3.05 8.90 13.89
N SER A 134 -3.18 9.54 12.74
CA SER A 134 -2.80 10.94 12.54
C SER A 134 -3.91 11.87 13.03
N LYS A 135 -5.16 11.56 12.70
CA LYS A 135 -6.34 12.33 13.13
C LYS A 135 -6.55 12.33 14.66
N SER A 136 -6.09 11.30 15.36
CA SER A 136 -6.13 11.25 16.83
C SER A 136 -5.31 12.37 17.51
N SER A 137 -4.42 13.04 16.75
CA SER A 137 -3.63 14.17 17.24
C SER A 137 -3.68 15.34 16.23
N PRO A 138 -4.61 16.31 16.40
CA PRO A 138 -4.75 17.44 15.48
C PRO A 138 -3.47 18.22 15.23
N VAL A 139 -2.64 18.36 16.28
CA VAL A 139 -1.34 19.06 16.17
C VAL A 139 -0.36 18.27 15.28
N TYR A 140 -0.32 16.95 15.43
CA TYR A 140 0.54 16.11 14.60
C TYR A 140 0.04 16.07 13.15
N CYS A 141 -1.28 15.97 12.97
CA CYS A 141 -1.91 16.01 11.64
C CYS A 141 -1.56 17.33 10.91
N LYS A 142 -1.72 18.49 11.58
CA LYS A 142 -1.32 19.79 11.02
C LYS A 142 0.17 19.83 10.67
N GLN A 143 1.01 19.25 11.52
CA GLN A 143 2.45 19.22 11.28
C GLN A 143 2.81 18.32 10.09
N LEU A 144 2.13 17.18 9.90
CA LEU A 144 2.30 16.33 8.71
C LEU A 144 1.98 17.08 7.42
N ILE A 145 0.89 17.85 7.41
CA ILE A 145 0.51 18.70 6.27
C ILE A 145 1.58 19.77 6.00
N ASN A 146 2.09 20.43 7.04
CA ASN A 146 3.16 21.42 6.87
C ASN A 146 4.43 20.78 6.27
N TRP A 147 4.84 19.60 6.74
CA TRP A 147 5.97 18.88 6.17
C TRP A 147 5.73 18.41 4.73
N GLU A 148 4.50 18.04 4.41
CA GLU A 148 4.13 17.72 3.02
C GLU A 148 4.25 18.95 2.11
N MET A 149 3.75 20.11 2.58
CA MET A 149 3.87 21.38 1.85
C MET A 149 5.35 21.77 1.62
N ASP A 150 6.18 21.63 2.65
CA ASP A 150 7.62 21.94 2.53
C ASP A 150 8.32 20.93 1.61
N LEU A 151 7.97 19.66 1.69
CA LEU A 151 8.49 18.60 0.82
C LEU A 151 8.06 18.83 -0.64
N MET A 152 6.82 19.24 -0.87
CA MET A 152 6.33 19.62 -2.20
C MET A 152 7.10 20.81 -2.79
N LYS A 153 7.57 21.75 -1.95
CA LYS A 153 8.42 22.88 -2.41
C LYS A 153 9.82 22.42 -2.81
N GLN A 154 10.39 21.49 -2.09
CA GLN A 154 11.79 21.10 -2.21
C GLN A 154 12.04 19.89 -3.12
N ALA A 155 11.05 19.00 -3.27
CA ALA A 155 11.23 17.81 -4.09
C ALA A 155 11.52 18.16 -5.55
N ASP A 156 12.50 17.52 -6.17
CA ASP A 156 12.75 17.61 -7.62
C ASP A 156 11.75 16.79 -8.42
N ILE A 157 11.31 15.66 -7.84
CA ILE A 157 10.39 14.71 -8.45
C ILE A 157 9.31 14.38 -7.43
N VAL A 158 8.04 14.43 -7.84
CA VAL A 158 6.90 14.03 -7.03
C VAL A 158 6.16 12.91 -7.74
N LEU A 159 5.97 11.79 -7.03
CA LEU A 159 5.20 10.64 -7.47
C LEU A 159 3.96 10.53 -6.58
N CYS A 160 2.82 10.20 -7.16
CA CYS A 160 1.59 9.88 -6.41
C CYS A 160 1.04 8.52 -6.85
N SER A 161 0.41 7.81 -5.92
CA SER A 161 -0.19 6.50 -6.23
C SER A 161 -1.56 6.60 -6.91
N SER A 162 -2.23 7.75 -6.85
CA SER A 162 -3.56 8.00 -7.42
C SER A 162 -3.72 9.43 -7.93
N GLU A 163 -4.67 9.63 -8.87
CA GLU A 163 -5.01 10.97 -9.37
C GLU A 163 -5.59 11.84 -8.25
N TYR A 164 -6.49 11.28 -7.44
CA TYR A 164 -7.06 11.99 -6.31
C TYR A 164 -5.99 12.50 -5.34
N LEU A 165 -4.99 11.66 -5.05
CA LEU A 165 -3.89 12.02 -4.17
C LEU A 165 -3.01 13.12 -4.78
N LYS A 166 -2.75 13.08 -6.09
CA LYS A 166 -2.06 14.14 -6.82
C LYS A 166 -2.80 15.47 -6.70
N GLU A 167 -4.10 15.50 -6.98
CA GLU A 167 -4.93 16.72 -6.85
C GLU A 167 -4.87 17.26 -5.42
N LYS A 168 -4.95 16.38 -4.44
CA LYS A 168 -4.95 16.72 -3.01
C LYS A 168 -3.63 17.34 -2.56
N VAL A 169 -2.47 16.78 -2.95
CA VAL A 169 -1.16 17.35 -2.56
C VAL A 169 -0.87 18.65 -3.28
N ILE A 170 -1.29 18.80 -4.53
CA ILE A 170 -1.21 20.07 -5.27
C ILE A 170 -2.07 21.12 -4.59
N SER A 171 -3.33 20.82 -4.28
CA SER A 171 -4.26 21.73 -3.61
C SER A 171 -3.75 22.17 -2.23
N ARG A 172 -3.24 21.23 -1.43
CA ARG A 172 -2.68 21.55 -0.10
C ARG A 172 -1.43 22.42 -0.16
N SER A 173 -0.56 22.16 -1.12
CA SER A 173 0.70 22.89 -1.23
C SER A 173 0.54 24.26 -1.90
N GLY A 174 -0.50 24.46 -2.70
CA GLY A 174 -0.68 25.61 -3.58
C GLY A 174 0.38 25.70 -4.70
N ILE A 175 1.11 24.62 -4.96
CA ILE A 175 2.22 24.58 -5.90
C ILE A 175 1.76 23.84 -7.15
N ASN A 176 1.68 24.56 -8.26
CA ASN A 176 1.45 23.97 -9.57
C ASN A 176 2.78 23.48 -10.15
N ARG A 177 3.00 22.16 -10.07
CA ARG A 177 4.18 21.48 -10.62
C ARG A 177 3.80 20.13 -11.22
N GLU A 178 4.70 19.59 -12.03
CA GLU A 178 4.54 18.24 -12.55
C GLU A 178 4.55 17.21 -11.41
N VAL A 179 3.51 16.39 -11.37
CA VAL A 179 3.37 15.26 -10.46
C VAL A 179 3.08 14.02 -11.28
N HIS A 180 3.94 13.02 -11.19
CA HIS A 180 3.81 11.77 -11.93
C HIS A 180 2.91 10.79 -11.20
N ILE A 181 1.96 10.20 -11.91
CA ILE A 181 1.14 9.12 -11.37
C ILE A 181 1.85 7.79 -11.59
N ILE A 182 2.16 7.12 -10.51
CA ILE A 182 2.71 5.76 -10.49
C ILE A 182 1.78 4.92 -9.62
N ASN A 183 0.81 4.28 -10.22
CA ASN A 183 -0.16 3.45 -9.49
C ASN A 183 0.54 2.29 -8.77
N ASN A 184 -0.16 1.71 -7.81
CA ASN A 184 0.24 0.43 -7.22
C ASN A 184 0.17 -0.69 -8.26
N ALA A 185 0.63 -1.87 -7.90
CA ALA A 185 0.77 -2.98 -8.83
C ALA A 185 0.70 -4.33 -8.13
N ILE A 186 0.62 -5.38 -8.91
CA ILE A 186 0.71 -6.76 -8.44
C ILE A 186 2.18 -7.25 -8.43
N SER A 187 2.48 -8.12 -7.48
CA SER A 187 3.58 -9.07 -7.61
C SER A 187 2.96 -10.40 -8.06
N LEU A 188 3.19 -10.77 -9.30
CA LEU A 188 2.62 -11.99 -9.85
C LEU A 188 2.94 -13.18 -8.93
N PRO A 189 1.97 -14.03 -8.62
CA PRO A 189 2.21 -15.21 -7.80
C PRO A 189 3.17 -16.15 -8.53
N GLN A 190 4.12 -16.71 -7.78
CA GLN A 190 4.78 -17.91 -8.24
C GLN A 190 3.77 -19.05 -8.09
N ILE A 191 3.36 -19.65 -9.18
CA ILE A 191 2.50 -20.83 -9.16
C ILE A 191 3.27 -21.93 -8.42
N ARG A 192 2.86 -22.20 -7.20
CA ARG A 192 3.40 -23.31 -6.41
C ARG A 192 2.30 -24.33 -6.25
N HIS A 193 2.57 -25.54 -6.67
CA HIS A 193 1.77 -26.68 -6.28
C HIS A 193 2.19 -27.05 -4.83
N PHE A 194 1.24 -27.07 -3.93
CA PHE A 194 1.47 -27.47 -2.56
C PHE A 194 1.01 -28.92 -2.40
N ASP A 195 1.91 -29.80 -2.01
CA ASP A 195 1.56 -31.20 -1.70
C ASP A 195 0.67 -31.28 -0.45
N SER A 196 0.78 -30.32 0.47
CA SER A 196 -0.05 -30.16 1.64
C SER A 196 -0.12 -28.71 2.11
N PHE A 197 -1.20 -28.37 2.80
CA PHE A 197 -1.38 -27.06 3.42
C PHE A 197 -1.25 -27.17 4.95
N PRO A 198 -0.81 -26.11 5.64
CA PRO A 198 -0.96 -26.02 7.10
C PRO A 198 -2.43 -26.22 7.49
N SER A 199 -2.70 -26.86 8.64
CA SER A 199 -4.08 -27.18 9.07
C SER A 199 -5.04 -26.01 8.95
N LYS A 200 -4.66 -24.84 9.43
CA LYS A 200 -5.45 -23.61 9.34
C LYS A 200 -5.84 -23.24 7.91
N VAL A 201 -4.93 -23.40 6.96
CA VAL A 201 -5.17 -23.09 5.53
C VAL A 201 -6.08 -24.15 4.94
N GLN A 202 -5.83 -25.44 5.26
CA GLN A 202 -6.67 -26.55 4.82
C GLN A 202 -8.09 -26.42 5.33
N ASP A 203 -8.28 -26.03 6.59
CA ASP A 203 -9.60 -25.81 7.19
C ASP A 203 -10.34 -24.66 6.49
N ALA A 204 -9.62 -23.57 6.16
CA ALA A 204 -10.19 -22.43 5.41
C ALA A 204 -10.58 -22.83 3.97
N ILE A 205 -9.77 -23.64 3.29
CA ILE A 205 -10.09 -24.21 1.96
C ILE A 205 -11.34 -25.10 2.06
N ASN A 206 -11.40 -25.98 3.03
CA ASN A 206 -12.54 -26.88 3.24
C ASN A 206 -13.82 -26.08 3.53
N LEU A 207 -13.70 -25.04 4.38
CA LEU A 207 -14.80 -24.12 4.64
C LEU A 207 -15.30 -23.50 3.33
N LEU A 208 -14.42 -22.80 2.58
CA LEU A 208 -14.80 -22.12 1.32
C LEU A 208 -15.46 -23.07 0.33
N LYS A 209 -14.97 -24.30 0.20
CA LYS A 209 -15.56 -25.34 -0.67
C LYS A 209 -16.93 -25.82 -0.22
N SER A 210 -17.22 -25.79 1.08
CA SER A 210 -18.49 -26.21 1.65
C SER A 210 -19.60 -25.16 1.51
N LEU A 211 -19.23 -23.89 1.29
CA LEU A 211 -20.17 -22.79 1.21
C LEU A 211 -20.81 -22.73 -0.19
N LYS A 212 -22.12 -22.54 -0.25
CA LYS A 212 -22.87 -22.42 -1.51
C LYS A 212 -22.47 -21.15 -2.25
N CYS A 213 -22.36 -20.02 -1.52
CA CYS A 213 -21.96 -18.74 -2.05
C CYS A 213 -21.07 -18.03 -1.02
N SER A 214 -19.81 -17.77 -1.37
CA SER A 214 -18.83 -17.13 -0.49
C SER A 214 -18.33 -15.81 -1.03
N LEU A 215 -18.43 -14.75 -0.21
CA LEU A 215 -17.74 -13.49 -0.37
C LEU A 215 -16.41 -13.58 0.40
N LEU A 216 -15.29 -13.45 -0.27
CA LEU A 216 -13.98 -13.51 0.38
C LEU A 216 -13.31 -12.13 0.38
N TYR A 217 -12.95 -11.64 1.57
CA TYR A 217 -12.06 -10.49 1.74
C TYR A 217 -10.71 -10.92 2.29
N ILE A 218 -9.63 -10.42 1.65
CA ILE A 218 -8.26 -10.65 2.13
C ILE A 218 -7.57 -9.30 2.32
N GLY A 219 -7.24 -8.98 3.55
CA GLY A 219 -6.56 -7.72 3.90
C GLY A 219 -6.67 -7.37 5.36
N THR A 220 -6.18 -6.19 5.74
CA THR A 220 -6.42 -5.67 7.09
C THR A 220 -7.87 -5.28 7.25
N ILE A 221 -8.52 -5.84 8.28
CA ILE A 221 -9.89 -5.55 8.66
C ILE A 221 -9.85 -4.41 9.66
N SER A 222 -10.34 -3.24 9.27
CA SER A 222 -10.23 -2.00 10.02
C SER A 222 -11.52 -1.17 9.92
N GLN A 223 -11.50 0.04 10.51
CA GLN A 223 -12.65 0.96 10.55
C GLN A 223 -13.22 1.36 9.18
N TRP A 224 -12.49 1.13 8.10
CA TRP A 224 -12.98 1.38 6.74
C TRP A 224 -13.81 0.23 6.16
N PHE A 225 -13.89 -0.94 6.84
CA PHE A 225 -14.70 -2.06 6.40
C PHE A 225 -16.17 -1.84 6.75
N ASP A 226 -17.07 -1.87 5.78
CA ASP A 226 -18.49 -1.64 5.97
C ASP A 226 -19.22 -2.90 6.45
N PHE A 227 -19.08 -3.19 7.73
CA PHE A 227 -19.79 -4.30 8.36
C PHE A 227 -21.31 -4.12 8.38
N LYS A 228 -21.80 -2.87 8.40
CA LYS A 228 -23.23 -2.61 8.39
C LYS A 228 -23.85 -3.08 7.08
N LEU A 229 -23.28 -2.66 5.95
CA LEU A 229 -23.68 -3.09 4.62
C LEU A 229 -23.67 -4.62 4.48
N ILE A 230 -22.58 -5.25 4.94
CA ILE A 230 -22.42 -6.71 4.88
C ILE A 230 -23.46 -7.42 5.72
N CYS A 231 -23.69 -7.03 6.99
CA CYS A 231 -24.69 -7.68 7.84
C CYS A 231 -26.10 -7.55 7.26
N GLU A 232 -26.46 -6.38 6.74
CA GLU A 232 -27.74 -6.17 6.06
C GLU A 232 -27.94 -7.12 4.85
N ALA A 233 -26.86 -7.41 4.11
CA ALA A 233 -26.91 -8.34 3.00
C ALA A 233 -27.04 -9.81 3.46
N LEU A 234 -26.25 -10.19 4.47
CA LEU A 234 -26.27 -11.55 5.01
C LEU A 234 -27.63 -11.89 5.70
N ASP A 235 -28.25 -10.92 6.37
CA ASP A 235 -29.59 -11.08 6.96
C ASP A 235 -30.67 -11.38 5.91
N LYS A 236 -30.50 -10.86 4.68
CA LYS A 236 -31.46 -11.06 3.59
C LYS A 236 -31.15 -12.29 2.73
N LYS A 237 -29.92 -12.87 2.83
CA LYS A 237 -29.42 -13.96 1.98
C LYS A 237 -28.78 -15.05 2.81
N GLU A 238 -29.57 -16.06 3.19
CA GLU A 238 -29.10 -17.16 4.06
C GLU A 238 -28.00 -18.03 3.42
N ASP A 239 -27.95 -18.08 2.09
CA ASP A 239 -26.99 -18.88 1.34
C ASP A 239 -25.65 -18.18 1.07
N VAL A 240 -25.54 -16.89 1.39
CA VAL A 240 -24.32 -16.09 1.24
C VAL A 240 -23.54 -16.04 2.55
N GLN A 241 -22.23 -16.25 2.48
CA GLN A 241 -21.34 -16.25 3.63
C GLN A 241 -20.17 -15.31 3.39
N LEU A 242 -19.73 -14.59 4.43
CA LEU A 242 -18.52 -13.78 4.37
C LEU A 242 -17.34 -14.52 5.02
N VAL A 243 -16.23 -14.63 4.31
CA VAL A 243 -14.97 -15.15 4.85
C VAL A 243 -13.93 -14.03 4.89
N LEU A 244 -13.36 -13.80 6.07
CA LEU A 244 -12.38 -12.74 6.35
C LEU A 244 -11.01 -13.32 6.64
N ILE A 245 -10.00 -12.91 5.88
CA ILE A 245 -8.61 -13.35 6.06
C ILE A 245 -7.70 -12.13 6.21
N GLY A 246 -6.96 -12.07 7.31
CA GLY A 246 -5.96 -11.03 7.56
C GLY A 246 -5.95 -10.55 9.02
N PRO A 247 -5.05 -9.60 9.35
CA PRO A 247 -5.04 -8.97 10.65
C PRO A 247 -6.25 -8.05 10.83
N LYS A 248 -6.68 -7.86 12.07
CA LYS A 248 -7.75 -6.93 12.43
C LYS A 248 -7.30 -5.93 13.48
N ASP A 249 -7.81 -4.71 13.39
CA ASP A 249 -7.66 -3.64 14.39
C ASP A 249 -9.00 -3.02 14.81
N CYS A 250 -10.11 -3.66 14.41
CA CYS A 250 -11.47 -3.33 14.84
C CYS A 250 -12.24 -4.61 15.23
N ASP A 251 -13.39 -4.44 15.88
CA ASP A 251 -14.27 -5.53 16.21
C ASP A 251 -15.01 -6.03 14.97
N ILE A 252 -15.13 -7.36 14.85
CA ILE A 252 -15.93 -8.02 13.83
C ILE A 252 -17.28 -8.36 14.47
N PRO A 253 -18.41 -7.95 13.86
CA PRO A 253 -19.73 -8.29 14.37
C PRO A 253 -19.93 -9.80 14.54
N SER A 254 -20.61 -10.20 15.63
CA SER A 254 -21.04 -11.57 15.80
C SER A 254 -22.21 -11.86 14.86
N HIS A 255 -21.95 -12.64 13.82
CA HIS A 255 -22.96 -13.04 12.84
C HIS A 255 -22.73 -14.48 12.37
N LYS A 256 -23.79 -15.29 12.27
CA LYS A 256 -23.68 -16.73 11.91
C LYS A 256 -23.03 -17.00 10.55
N GLN A 257 -23.09 -16.04 9.66
CA GLN A 257 -22.56 -16.13 8.29
C GLN A 257 -21.22 -15.40 8.10
N ILE A 258 -20.57 -14.93 9.17
CA ILE A 258 -19.26 -14.29 9.11
C ILE A 258 -18.21 -15.22 9.71
N HIS A 259 -17.22 -15.59 8.91
CA HIS A 259 -16.13 -16.48 9.29
C HIS A 259 -14.80 -15.71 9.29
N TYR A 260 -14.21 -15.53 10.45
CA TYR A 260 -12.89 -14.90 10.59
C TYR A 260 -11.80 -15.95 10.75
N ILE A 261 -10.92 -16.05 9.76
CA ILE A 261 -9.82 -17.02 9.73
C ILE A 261 -8.57 -16.47 10.41
N GLY A 262 -8.41 -15.14 10.44
CA GLY A 262 -7.17 -14.49 10.88
C GLY A 262 -6.11 -14.45 9.79
N SER A 263 -4.88 -14.06 10.17
CA SER A 263 -3.78 -13.92 9.21
C SER A 263 -3.31 -15.27 8.67
N VAL A 264 -3.02 -15.29 7.37
CA VAL A 264 -2.46 -16.44 6.63
C VAL A 264 -1.20 -15.96 5.91
N GLU A 265 -0.23 -16.82 5.72
CA GLU A 265 0.98 -16.53 4.97
C GLU A 265 0.65 -16.21 3.49
N ARG A 266 1.35 -15.22 2.93
CA ARG A 266 1.10 -14.70 1.58
C ARG A 266 1.10 -15.78 0.50
N GLN A 267 1.93 -16.80 0.64
CA GLN A 267 2.05 -17.88 -0.36
C GLN A 267 0.75 -18.69 -0.55
N TYR A 268 -0.13 -18.73 0.46
CA TYR A 268 -1.38 -19.51 0.40
C TYR A 268 -2.61 -18.68 0.00
N ILE A 269 -2.46 -17.35 -0.11
CA ILE A 269 -3.59 -16.44 -0.35
C ILE A 269 -4.29 -16.76 -1.69
N TYR A 270 -3.53 -17.05 -2.72
CA TYR A 270 -4.08 -17.33 -4.06
C TYR A 270 -4.87 -18.64 -4.06
N SER A 271 -4.38 -19.68 -3.38
CA SER A 271 -5.13 -20.95 -3.25
C SER A 271 -6.45 -20.79 -2.50
N LEU A 272 -6.54 -19.84 -1.57
CA LEU A 272 -7.77 -19.51 -0.86
C LEU A 272 -8.72 -18.70 -1.76
N MET A 273 -8.22 -17.73 -2.53
CA MET A 273 -9.02 -16.95 -3.48
C MET A 273 -9.65 -17.82 -4.57
N GLU A 274 -8.94 -18.86 -5.04
CA GLU A 274 -9.47 -19.82 -6.01
C GLU A 274 -10.76 -20.51 -5.54
N GLN A 275 -10.93 -20.72 -4.24
CA GLN A 275 -12.08 -21.45 -3.70
C GLN A 275 -13.30 -20.54 -3.44
N ALA A 276 -13.13 -19.21 -3.52
CA ALA A 276 -14.22 -18.27 -3.29
C ALA A 276 -15.17 -18.16 -4.48
N SER A 277 -16.45 -17.87 -4.21
CA SER A 277 -17.42 -17.53 -5.26
C SER A 277 -17.17 -16.14 -5.82
N ALA A 278 -16.87 -15.17 -4.96
CA ALA A 278 -16.49 -13.82 -5.35
C ALA A 278 -15.48 -13.22 -4.36
N LEU A 279 -14.73 -12.22 -4.83
CA LEU A 279 -13.83 -11.42 -4.02
C LEU A 279 -14.50 -10.06 -3.73
N VAL A 280 -14.43 -9.60 -2.50
CA VAL A 280 -15.15 -8.39 -2.08
C VAL A 280 -14.23 -7.40 -1.38
N MET A 281 -14.45 -6.10 -1.61
CA MET A 281 -13.78 -5.02 -0.90
C MET A 281 -14.82 -3.99 -0.43
N PRO A 282 -15.61 -4.27 0.61
CA PRO A 282 -16.73 -3.44 1.03
C PRO A 282 -16.23 -2.33 1.95
N PHE A 283 -15.71 -1.26 1.36
CA PHE A 283 -15.14 -0.15 2.10
C PHE A 283 -16.09 1.04 2.20
N ILE A 284 -16.11 1.67 3.37
CA ILE A 284 -16.75 2.98 3.56
C ILE A 284 -15.93 4.02 2.82
N VAL A 285 -16.50 4.60 1.77
CA VAL A 285 -15.83 5.59 0.94
C VAL A 285 -15.75 6.94 1.66
N ASN A 286 -14.61 7.21 2.26
CA ASN A 286 -14.27 8.47 2.91
C ASN A 286 -13.02 9.09 2.25
N GLU A 287 -12.52 10.21 2.77
CA GLU A 287 -11.35 10.92 2.23
C GLU A 287 -10.10 10.03 2.13
N LEU A 288 -9.88 9.14 3.12
CA LEU A 288 -8.78 8.18 3.07
C LEU A 288 -8.96 7.21 1.91
N ILE A 289 -10.13 6.55 1.82
CA ILE A 289 -10.38 5.52 0.81
C ILE A 289 -10.38 6.10 -0.60
N ARG A 290 -10.88 7.32 -0.80
CA ARG A 290 -10.81 8.02 -2.10
C ARG A 290 -9.39 8.20 -2.61
N SER A 291 -8.41 8.33 -1.70
CA SER A 291 -7.00 8.51 -2.05
C SER A 291 -6.28 7.21 -2.40
N VAL A 292 -6.85 6.06 -2.06
CA VAL A 292 -6.21 4.76 -2.18
C VAL A 292 -6.32 4.20 -3.60
N ASN A 293 -5.16 3.87 -4.21
CA ASN A 293 -5.10 2.96 -5.35
C ASN A 293 -4.86 1.53 -4.80
N PRO A 294 -5.89 0.66 -4.75
CA PRO A 294 -5.83 -0.56 -3.96
C PRO A 294 -5.06 -1.68 -4.65
N VAL A 295 -3.93 -2.09 -4.06
CA VAL A 295 -3.12 -3.24 -4.53
C VAL A 295 -3.97 -4.50 -4.69
N LYS A 296 -4.97 -4.69 -3.81
CA LYS A 296 -5.86 -5.86 -3.82
C LYS A 296 -6.65 -6.01 -5.11
N MET A 297 -7.02 -4.92 -5.77
CA MET A 297 -7.75 -5.01 -7.04
C MET A 297 -6.92 -5.70 -8.12
N TYR A 298 -5.62 -5.42 -8.21
CA TYR A 298 -4.75 -6.10 -9.15
C TYR A 298 -4.62 -7.60 -8.83
N GLU A 299 -4.55 -7.96 -7.53
CA GLU A 299 -4.51 -9.36 -7.09
C GLU A 299 -5.85 -10.06 -7.36
N TYR A 300 -6.98 -9.39 -7.10
CA TYR A 300 -8.32 -9.93 -7.32
C TYR A 300 -8.61 -10.13 -8.81
N ILE A 301 -8.25 -9.17 -9.66
CA ILE A 301 -8.41 -9.28 -11.10
C ILE A 301 -7.59 -10.46 -11.67
N TYR A 302 -6.38 -10.68 -11.14
CA TYR A 302 -5.56 -11.82 -11.54
C TYR A 302 -6.22 -13.18 -11.26
N MET A 303 -7.14 -13.24 -10.31
CA MET A 303 -7.85 -14.48 -9.91
C MET A 303 -9.03 -14.84 -10.81
N GLU A 304 -9.38 -14.01 -11.77
CA GLU A 304 -10.45 -14.31 -12.75
C GLU A 304 -11.81 -14.63 -12.08
N LYS A 305 -12.09 -14.02 -10.93
CA LYS A 305 -13.33 -14.19 -10.15
C LYS A 305 -14.20 -12.95 -10.24
N PRO A 306 -15.52 -13.06 -10.02
CA PRO A 306 -16.35 -11.87 -9.75
C PRO A 306 -15.78 -11.03 -8.62
N ILE A 307 -15.73 -9.71 -8.81
CA ILE A 307 -15.22 -8.77 -7.82
C ILE A 307 -16.31 -7.74 -7.55
N ILE A 308 -16.61 -7.48 -6.28
CA ILE A 308 -17.59 -6.49 -5.84
C ILE A 308 -16.90 -5.45 -4.96
N ALA A 309 -16.99 -4.18 -5.33
CA ALA A 309 -16.34 -3.09 -4.60
C ALA A 309 -17.11 -1.76 -4.70
N PRO A 310 -16.96 -0.81 -3.76
CA PRO A 310 -17.62 0.48 -3.83
C PRO A 310 -17.05 1.34 -4.96
N HIS A 311 -17.89 2.18 -5.53
CA HIS A 311 -17.49 3.17 -6.52
C HIS A 311 -16.74 4.35 -5.85
N TYR A 312 -15.57 4.67 -6.35
CA TYR A 312 -14.86 5.94 -6.21
C TYR A 312 -13.86 6.08 -7.37
N GLY A 313 -13.40 7.29 -7.65
CA GLY A 313 -12.66 7.60 -8.89
C GLY A 313 -11.50 6.66 -9.24
N GLU A 314 -10.72 6.22 -8.26
CA GLU A 314 -9.62 5.26 -8.53
C GLU A 314 -10.11 3.86 -8.94
N MET A 315 -11.34 3.49 -8.62
CA MET A 315 -11.90 2.18 -8.98
C MET A 315 -12.31 2.09 -10.45
N GLU A 316 -12.61 3.21 -11.10
CA GLU A 316 -12.98 3.26 -12.52
C GLU A 316 -11.89 2.71 -13.45
N LYS A 317 -10.61 2.78 -13.02
CA LYS A 317 -9.48 2.21 -13.75
C LYS A 317 -9.53 0.70 -13.93
N PHE A 318 -10.29 0.03 -13.08
CA PHE A 318 -10.42 -1.42 -13.08
C PHE A 318 -11.63 -1.91 -13.87
N LEU A 319 -12.45 -0.99 -14.39
CA LEU A 319 -13.49 -1.37 -15.33
C LEU A 319 -12.87 -1.85 -16.66
N PRO A 320 -13.45 -2.85 -17.31
CA PRO A 320 -14.71 -3.54 -16.99
C PRO A 320 -14.54 -4.83 -16.15
N TYR A 321 -13.44 -4.98 -15.40
CA TYR A 321 -13.05 -6.24 -14.73
C TYR A 321 -13.70 -6.43 -13.35
N ILE A 322 -14.36 -5.40 -12.82
CA ILE A 322 -14.98 -5.40 -11.49
C ILE A 322 -16.42 -4.90 -11.55
N ASN A 323 -17.22 -5.25 -10.55
CA ASN A 323 -18.58 -4.78 -10.38
C ASN A 323 -18.58 -3.72 -9.28
N LEU A 324 -18.91 -2.50 -9.64
CA LEU A 324 -18.97 -1.35 -8.71
C LEU A 324 -20.40 -1.14 -8.23
N TYR A 325 -20.53 -0.75 -6.95
CA TYR A 325 -21.79 -0.30 -6.37
C TYR A 325 -21.65 1.11 -5.82
N HIS A 326 -22.71 1.91 -5.93
CA HIS A 326 -22.78 3.29 -5.44
C HIS A 326 -23.54 3.38 -4.13
N ASP A 327 -24.45 2.45 -3.89
CA ASP A 327 -25.31 2.40 -2.71
C ASP A 327 -25.59 0.95 -2.24
N ASN A 328 -26.35 0.85 -1.16
CA ASN A 328 -26.70 -0.43 -0.56
C ASN A 328 -27.58 -1.30 -1.49
N ASP A 329 -28.47 -0.69 -2.27
CA ASP A 329 -29.38 -1.42 -3.14
C ASP A 329 -28.62 -2.05 -4.33
N GLU A 330 -27.67 -1.33 -4.92
CA GLU A 330 -26.79 -1.88 -5.94
C GLU A 330 -25.90 -3.01 -5.38
N PHE A 331 -25.35 -2.84 -4.17
CA PHE A 331 -24.61 -3.92 -3.51
C PHE A 331 -25.48 -5.17 -3.33
N MET A 332 -26.70 -4.98 -2.82
CA MET A 332 -27.66 -6.08 -2.63
C MET A 332 -28.01 -6.78 -3.94
N SER A 333 -28.18 -6.01 -5.01
CA SER A 333 -28.43 -6.55 -6.36
C SER A 333 -27.27 -7.42 -6.85
N LEU A 334 -26.03 -6.97 -6.66
CA LEU A 334 -24.83 -7.74 -7.04
C LEU A 334 -24.71 -9.05 -6.23
N VAL A 335 -24.99 -9.00 -4.94
CA VAL A 335 -25.01 -10.18 -4.06
C VAL A 335 -26.12 -11.15 -4.48
N ASP A 336 -27.29 -10.65 -4.88
CA ASP A 336 -28.40 -11.47 -5.39
C ASP A 336 -28.02 -12.17 -6.70
N GLN A 337 -27.45 -11.45 -7.67
CA GLN A 337 -26.96 -12.00 -8.92
C GLN A 337 -25.88 -13.08 -8.66
N LEU A 338 -24.96 -12.84 -7.72
CA LEU A 338 -23.93 -13.82 -7.35
C LEU A 338 -24.56 -15.08 -6.78
N SER A 339 -25.53 -14.97 -5.87
CA SER A 339 -26.21 -16.12 -5.22
C SER A 339 -26.98 -16.97 -6.23
N LYS A 340 -27.48 -16.36 -7.32
CA LYS A 340 -28.14 -17.02 -8.43
C LYS A 340 -27.18 -17.55 -9.51
N SER A 341 -25.87 -17.36 -9.33
CA SER A 341 -24.82 -17.70 -10.32
C SER A 341 -24.97 -16.93 -11.65
N GLU A 342 -25.55 -15.75 -11.62
CA GLU A 342 -25.67 -14.86 -12.77
C GLU A 342 -24.40 -14.01 -12.98
N LEU A 343 -23.62 -13.81 -11.92
CA LEU A 343 -22.39 -13.05 -11.94
C LEU A 343 -21.19 -13.99 -12.17
N GLN A 344 -20.97 -14.41 -13.42
CA GLN A 344 -19.89 -15.33 -13.81
C GLN A 344 -18.89 -14.65 -14.72
N ILE A 345 -17.64 -15.08 -14.65
CA ILE A 345 -16.58 -14.65 -15.55
C ILE A 345 -16.43 -15.68 -16.68
N SER A 346 -16.63 -15.25 -17.91
CA SER A 346 -16.36 -16.08 -19.08
C SER A 346 -14.86 -16.31 -19.24
N SER A 347 -14.47 -17.39 -19.93
CA SER A 347 -13.05 -17.69 -20.18
C SER A 347 -12.35 -16.55 -20.96
N GLU A 348 -13.04 -15.91 -21.90
CA GLU A 348 -12.52 -14.74 -22.62
C GLU A 348 -12.26 -13.58 -21.68
N LYS A 349 -13.23 -13.25 -20.83
CA LYS A 349 -13.10 -12.19 -19.81
C LYS A 349 -12.00 -12.49 -18.80
N GLY A 350 -11.88 -13.75 -18.36
CA GLY A 350 -10.81 -14.20 -17.48
C GLY A 350 -9.42 -13.95 -18.09
N ASN A 351 -9.23 -14.29 -19.36
CA ASN A 351 -7.98 -14.01 -20.06
C ASN A 351 -7.67 -12.50 -20.15
N GLU A 352 -8.67 -11.65 -20.39
CA GLU A 352 -8.49 -10.19 -20.37
C GLU A 352 -8.08 -9.69 -18.98
N MET A 353 -8.74 -10.17 -17.91
CA MET A 353 -8.44 -9.84 -16.51
C MET A 353 -7.00 -10.20 -16.16
N LYS A 354 -6.59 -11.41 -16.51
CA LYS A 354 -5.21 -11.86 -16.29
C LYS A 354 -4.21 -11.03 -17.06
N GLY A 355 -4.46 -10.78 -18.34
CA GLY A 355 -3.63 -9.92 -19.19
C GLY A 355 -3.53 -8.48 -18.66
N PHE A 356 -4.60 -7.94 -18.07
CA PHE A 356 -4.56 -6.64 -17.38
C PHE A 356 -3.63 -6.68 -16.16
N ALA A 357 -3.77 -7.69 -15.30
CA ALA A 357 -2.94 -7.82 -14.10
C ALA A 357 -1.45 -8.01 -14.45
N GLU A 358 -1.13 -8.82 -15.48
CA GLU A 358 0.23 -9.06 -15.96
C GLU A 358 0.92 -7.80 -16.52
N LYS A 359 0.16 -6.87 -17.09
CA LYS A 359 0.66 -5.56 -17.53
C LYS A 359 0.89 -4.59 -16.37
N ASN A 360 0.21 -4.78 -15.24
CA ASN A 360 0.24 -3.90 -14.08
C ASN A 360 1.09 -4.47 -12.93
N THR A 361 2.33 -4.82 -13.22
CA THR A 361 3.28 -5.41 -12.27
C THR A 361 4.20 -4.35 -11.65
N TRP A 362 4.83 -4.66 -10.51
CA TRP A 362 5.88 -3.80 -9.94
C TRP A 362 7.08 -3.63 -10.87
N GLU A 363 7.31 -4.56 -11.79
CA GLU A 363 8.34 -4.40 -12.84
C GLU A 363 7.97 -3.29 -13.81
N SER A 364 6.72 -3.29 -14.33
CA SER A 364 6.24 -2.23 -15.23
C SER A 364 6.25 -0.87 -14.54
N ARG A 365 5.84 -0.77 -13.27
CA ARG A 365 5.92 0.50 -12.51
C ARG A 365 7.34 0.97 -12.32
N TYR A 366 8.26 0.04 -12.09
CA TYR A 366 9.68 0.39 -12.00
C TYR A 366 10.24 0.96 -13.30
N GLU A 367 9.88 0.38 -14.45
CA GLU A 367 10.31 0.93 -15.75
C GLU A 367 9.75 2.35 -16.01
N GLU A 368 8.52 2.65 -15.54
CA GLU A 368 7.98 4.01 -15.56
C GLU A 368 8.83 4.96 -14.68
N VAL A 369 9.09 4.57 -13.43
CA VAL A 369 9.93 5.34 -12.50
C VAL A 369 11.34 5.52 -13.05
N LYS A 370 11.93 4.49 -13.63
CA LYS A 370 13.27 4.52 -14.23
C LYS A 370 13.39 5.58 -15.33
N LYS A 371 12.37 5.71 -16.17
CA LYS A 371 12.31 6.76 -17.21
C LYS A 371 12.31 8.14 -16.59
N ILE A 372 11.54 8.36 -15.52
CA ILE A 372 11.48 9.64 -14.80
C ILE A 372 12.84 9.99 -14.17
N LEU A 373 13.48 9.03 -13.49
CA LEU A 373 14.73 9.23 -12.77
C LEU A 373 15.94 9.45 -13.68
N PHE A 374 16.01 8.76 -14.81
CA PHE A 374 17.24 8.65 -15.59
C PHE A 374 17.15 9.31 -16.98
N ASN A 375 15.94 9.46 -17.57
CA ASN A 375 15.74 10.05 -18.91
C ASN A 375 15.33 11.52 -18.88
N GLY A 376 15.11 12.13 -17.72
CA GLY A 376 14.72 13.54 -17.56
C GLY A 376 15.75 14.59 -18.01
N LYS A 377 16.71 14.26 -18.88
CA LYS A 377 17.73 15.18 -19.42
C LYS A 377 17.46 15.72 -20.82
N GLN A 378 16.30 15.43 -21.46
CA GLN A 378 16.08 15.84 -22.85
C GLN A 378 15.22 17.10 -23.07
N SER A 379 14.85 17.86 -22.04
CA SER A 379 14.05 19.09 -22.25
C SER A 379 14.64 20.39 -21.65
N LYS A 380 15.95 20.54 -21.65
CA LYS A 380 16.60 21.85 -21.36
C LYS A 380 17.68 22.21 -22.36
N ASN A 381 17.43 22.02 -23.66
CA ASN A 381 18.13 22.73 -24.70
C ASN A 381 17.16 23.06 -25.84
N GLY A 382 16.61 24.24 -25.80
CA GLY A 382 15.74 24.74 -26.88
C GLY A 382 14.96 25.96 -26.41
N TYR A 383 15.61 27.08 -26.63
CA TYR A 383 15.23 28.51 -26.60
C TYR A 383 15.59 29.29 -25.36
#